data_939d91e6d6a256faa5b2217ef6167814
#
_entry.id   939d91e6d6a256faa5b2217ef6167814
#
_cell.length_a   1.000
_cell.length_b   1.000
_cell.length_c   1.000
_cell.angle_alpha   90.00
_cell.angle_beta   90.00
_cell.angle_gamma   90.00
#
_symmetry.space_group_name_H-M   'P 1'
#
loop_
_entity.id
_entity.type
_entity.pdbx_description
1 polymer ?
#
loop_
_entity_poly.entity_id
_entity_poly.type
_entity_poly.pdbx_seq_one_letter_code
_entity_poly.pdbx_strand_id
1 'polypeptide(L)'
;TQTKWVFPIILENISNTLREKTKDIDFIFKNKLHLKKISFSYPNKKNKILDDFSLIINKGEKLGIKGESGSGKTTILNIILGFLSPTSGSYFIDDRELTQSTLASFRTKIGYVNQHVFLLDGTIKENIAFGIDDNDINIKFLETVLKQAKLWNVVKEMPNGINENIGENGVKLSGGQRQRIGIARALYQQAEILIFDEATSALDNITEREITNSIKNLTKSNLTIIIIAHRETSLKYCDRIIDLSKK
;
A
#
# COMPACT_ATOMS: atom_id res chain seq x y z
N THR A 1 18.23 11.98 -2.19
CA THR A 1 19.16 11.86 -1.04
C THR A 1 18.59 11.07 0.13
N GLN A 2 17.27 10.90 0.25
CA GLN A 2 16.65 10.04 1.28
C GLN A 2 16.78 8.55 0.98
N THR A 3 16.77 8.15 -0.29
CA THR A 3 16.88 6.75 -0.72
C THR A 3 18.20 6.08 -0.32
N LYS A 4 19.29 6.83 -0.18
CA LYS A 4 20.62 6.29 0.15
C LYS A 4 20.67 5.62 1.53
N TRP A 5 19.80 6.01 2.47
CA TRP A 5 19.77 5.47 3.84
C TRP A 5 18.63 4.51 4.10
N VAL A 6 17.51 4.71 3.40
CA VAL A 6 16.31 3.87 3.58
C VAL A 6 16.53 2.47 3.00
N PHE A 7 17.16 2.36 1.84
CA PHE A 7 17.36 1.07 1.16
C PHE A 7 18.24 0.08 1.95
N PRO A 8 19.41 0.49 2.52
CA PRO A 8 20.18 -0.39 3.40
C PRO A 8 19.44 -0.84 4.65
N ILE A 9 18.68 0.07 5.31
CA ILE A 9 17.88 -0.26 6.49
C ILE A 9 16.76 -1.26 6.13
N ILE A 10 16.12 -1.07 4.99
CA ILE A 10 15.11 -2.01 4.48
C ILE A 10 15.73 -3.37 4.22
N LEU A 11 16.89 -3.44 3.55
CA LEU A 11 17.59 -4.70 3.27
C LEU A 11 18.02 -5.42 4.55
N GLU A 12 18.52 -4.70 5.55
CA GLU A 12 18.90 -5.26 6.84
C GLU A 12 17.67 -5.83 7.58
N ASN A 13 16.56 -5.09 7.62
CA ASN A 13 15.33 -5.57 8.22
C ASN A 13 14.77 -6.79 7.49
N ILE A 14 14.81 -6.82 6.15
CA ILE A 14 14.39 -8.00 5.36
C ILE A 14 15.30 -9.19 5.65
N SER A 15 16.63 -9.00 5.69
CA SER A 15 17.59 -10.07 5.94
C SER A 15 17.44 -10.66 7.35
N ASN A 16 17.17 -9.82 8.35
CA ASN A 16 16.91 -10.26 9.72
C ASN A 16 15.59 -11.02 9.81
N THR A 17 14.55 -10.55 9.12
CA THR A 17 13.24 -11.23 9.07
C THR A 17 13.31 -12.60 8.40
N LEU A 18 14.15 -12.77 7.36
CA LEU A 18 14.37 -14.07 6.69
C LEU A 18 15.18 -15.06 7.54
N ARG A 19 15.98 -14.58 8.50
CA ARG A 19 16.79 -15.45 9.40
C ARG A 19 15.98 -15.97 10.58
N GLU A 20 14.99 -15.22 11.06
CA GLU A 20 14.06 -15.69 12.06
C GLU A 20 13.02 -16.59 11.36
N LYS A 21 12.93 -17.87 11.76
CA LYS A 21 11.81 -18.73 11.39
C LYS A 21 10.54 -18.02 11.86
N THR A 22 9.84 -17.39 10.92
CA THR A 22 8.54 -16.75 11.19
C THR A 22 7.61 -17.83 11.72
N LYS A 23 7.21 -17.70 13.00
CA LYS A 23 6.03 -18.43 13.45
C LYS A 23 4.88 -17.93 12.58
N ASP A 24 4.21 -18.83 11.88
CA ASP A 24 2.97 -18.54 11.16
C ASP A 24 1.93 -18.09 12.20
N ILE A 25 1.95 -16.82 12.52
CA ILE A 25 0.92 -16.20 13.35
C ILE A 25 -0.08 -15.64 12.38
N ASP A 26 -1.22 -16.30 12.27
CA ASP A 26 -2.33 -15.78 11.46
C ASP A 26 -2.81 -14.46 12.12
N PHE A 27 -2.43 -13.36 11.48
CA PHE A 27 -2.80 -12.03 11.93
C PHE A 27 -4.21 -11.72 11.44
N ILE A 28 -5.15 -11.61 12.38
CA ILE A 28 -6.50 -11.17 12.09
C ILE A 28 -6.61 -9.71 12.54
N PHE A 29 -6.83 -8.81 11.58
CA PHE A 29 -7.12 -7.41 11.84
C PHE A 29 -8.61 -7.23 12.09
N LYS A 30 -9.04 -6.97 13.34
CA LYS A 30 -10.46 -6.89 13.72
C LYS A 30 -10.96 -5.48 13.93
N ASN A 31 -10.20 -4.63 14.62
CA ASN A 31 -10.68 -3.34 15.13
C ASN A 31 -9.83 -2.15 14.69
N LYS A 32 -8.54 -2.13 15.03
CA LYS A 32 -7.71 -0.93 14.85
C LYS A 32 -6.22 -1.24 14.69
N LEU A 33 -5.56 -0.35 13.98
CA LEU A 33 -4.12 -0.17 13.96
C LEU A 33 -3.78 1.02 14.84
N HIS A 34 -2.80 0.90 15.75
CA HIS A 34 -2.45 1.95 16.69
C HIS A 34 -0.94 2.18 16.76
N LEU A 35 -0.47 3.29 16.24
CA LEU A 35 0.86 3.83 16.50
C LEU A 35 0.76 4.65 17.81
N LYS A 36 1.50 4.25 18.85
CA LYS A 36 1.42 4.86 20.18
C LYS A 36 2.75 5.50 20.52
N LYS A 37 2.75 6.84 20.65
CA LYS A 37 3.91 7.65 21.04
C LYS A 37 5.18 7.35 20.24
N ILE A 38 5.03 7.22 18.92
CA ILE A 38 6.12 6.90 18.02
C ILE A 38 7.07 8.08 17.89
N SER A 39 8.35 7.86 18.19
CA SER A 39 9.42 8.78 17.81
C SER A 39 10.37 8.08 16.83
N PHE A 40 10.86 8.84 15.87
CA PHE A 40 11.79 8.33 14.89
C PHE A 40 12.78 9.40 14.41
N SER A 41 14.04 8.99 14.30
CA SER A 41 15.12 9.76 13.67
C SER A 41 15.89 8.88 12.70
N TYR A 42 16.26 9.42 11.54
CA TYR A 42 17.18 8.71 10.65
C TYR A 42 18.60 8.70 11.24
N PRO A 43 19.40 7.64 10.98
CA PRO A 43 20.80 7.61 11.38
C PRO A 43 21.52 8.91 10.96
N ASN A 44 22.36 9.43 11.84
CA ASN A 44 23.13 10.65 11.63
C ASN A 44 22.33 11.97 11.47
N LYS A 45 21.02 11.97 11.75
CA LYS A 45 20.23 13.19 11.87
C LYS A 45 19.90 13.47 13.33
N LYS A 46 20.24 14.70 13.80
CA LYS A 46 19.95 15.13 15.19
C LYS A 46 18.45 15.38 15.41
N ASN A 47 17.73 15.76 14.36
CA ASN A 47 16.32 16.14 14.48
C ASN A 47 15.43 14.90 14.33
N LYS A 48 14.48 14.76 15.24
CA LYS A 48 13.41 13.77 15.10
C LYS A 48 12.49 14.15 13.94
N ILE A 49 12.16 13.18 13.12
CA ILE A 49 11.13 13.33 12.06
C ILE A 49 9.75 13.15 12.66
N LEU A 50 9.62 12.16 13.57
CA LEU A 50 8.44 11.96 14.38
C LEU A 50 8.85 12.11 15.85
N ASP A 51 8.04 12.84 16.62
CA ASP A 51 8.25 13.03 18.05
C ASP A 51 6.92 12.85 18.78
N ASP A 52 6.84 11.79 19.59
CA ASP A 52 5.67 11.38 20.38
C ASP A 52 4.37 11.27 19.54
N PHE A 53 4.50 10.89 18.26
CA PHE A 53 3.40 10.81 17.32
C PHE A 53 2.48 9.62 17.64
N SER A 54 1.18 9.90 17.73
CA SER A 54 0.18 8.85 17.97
C SER A 54 -0.90 8.90 16.89
N LEU A 55 -1.28 7.72 16.39
CA LEU A 55 -2.28 7.56 15.35
C LEU A 55 -3.06 6.26 15.55
N ILE A 56 -4.37 6.37 15.57
CA ILE A 56 -5.29 5.23 15.53
C ILE A 56 -5.98 5.23 14.18
N ILE A 57 -6.03 4.07 13.52
CA ILE A 57 -6.75 3.83 12.26
C ILE A 57 -7.72 2.69 12.52
N ASN A 58 -9.02 2.95 12.39
CA ASN A 58 -10.03 1.93 12.63
C ASN A 58 -10.22 1.04 11.39
N LYS A 59 -10.62 -0.22 11.60
CA LYS A 59 -10.96 -1.12 10.49
C LYS A 59 -12.09 -0.52 9.66
N GLY A 60 -11.91 -0.56 8.33
CA GLY A 60 -12.86 0.04 7.39
C GLY A 60 -12.75 1.56 7.25
N GLU A 61 -11.90 2.24 8.05
CA GLU A 61 -11.66 3.69 7.95
C GLU A 61 -10.88 4.02 6.67
N LYS A 62 -11.23 5.15 6.05
CA LYS A 62 -10.45 5.79 4.98
C LYS A 62 -9.72 6.99 5.58
N LEU A 63 -8.44 6.83 5.81
CA LEU A 63 -7.58 7.84 6.36
C LEU A 63 -6.81 8.55 5.26
N GLY A 64 -6.92 9.87 5.19
CA GLY A 64 -6.06 10.72 4.39
C GLY A 64 -4.88 11.25 5.22
N ILE A 65 -3.68 11.23 4.65
CA ILE A 65 -2.49 11.85 5.24
C ILE A 65 -1.95 12.87 4.25
N LYS A 66 -1.94 14.14 4.66
CA LYS A 66 -1.35 15.23 3.90
C LYS A 66 -0.25 15.92 4.69
N GLY A 67 0.57 16.71 4.01
CA GLY A 67 1.63 17.49 4.62
C GLY A 67 2.68 17.89 3.58
N GLU A 68 3.52 18.84 3.93
CA GLU A 68 4.61 19.32 3.09
C GLU A 68 5.67 18.23 2.84
N SER A 69 6.55 18.46 1.86
CA SER A 69 7.71 17.59 1.66
C SER A 69 8.58 17.60 2.92
N GLY A 70 8.96 16.42 3.39
CA GLY A 70 9.75 16.26 4.62
C GLY A 70 8.95 16.26 5.93
N SER A 71 7.63 16.38 5.91
CA SER A 71 6.77 16.37 7.12
C SER A 71 6.70 15.00 7.82
N GLY A 72 7.25 13.93 7.23
CA GLY A 72 7.27 12.60 7.82
C GLY A 72 6.27 11.61 7.23
N LYS A 73 5.51 11.95 6.17
CA LYS A 73 4.55 11.06 5.51
C LYS A 73 5.15 9.70 5.15
N THR A 74 6.24 9.71 4.39
CA THR A 74 6.97 8.49 3.99
C THR A 74 7.53 7.73 5.20
N THR A 75 7.92 8.44 6.25
CA THR A 75 8.42 7.81 7.49
C THR A 75 7.30 7.07 8.21
N ILE A 76 6.13 7.70 8.37
CA ILE A 76 4.94 7.04 8.96
C ILE A 76 4.55 5.83 8.12
N LEU A 77 4.51 5.98 6.80
CA LEU A 77 4.20 4.89 5.89
C LEU A 77 5.16 3.71 6.05
N ASN A 78 6.47 3.97 6.06
CA ASN A 78 7.48 2.92 6.22
C ASN A 78 7.42 2.25 7.61
N ILE A 79 6.98 2.96 8.64
CA ILE A 79 6.72 2.36 9.95
C ILE A 79 5.48 1.46 9.89
N ILE A 80 4.39 1.91 9.25
CA ILE A 80 3.17 1.10 9.07
C ILE A 80 3.48 -0.16 8.25
N LEU A 81 4.29 -0.05 7.19
CA LEU A 81 4.74 -1.19 6.38
C LEU A 81 5.77 -2.08 7.10
N GLY A 82 6.27 -1.64 8.26
CA GLY A 82 7.30 -2.34 9.00
C GLY A 82 8.68 -2.35 8.34
N PHE A 83 8.95 -1.41 7.42
CA PHE A 83 10.27 -1.20 6.83
C PHE A 83 11.19 -0.37 7.73
N LEU A 84 10.61 0.44 8.61
CA LEU A 84 11.33 1.20 9.64
C LEU A 84 10.78 0.84 11.01
N SER A 85 11.70 0.58 11.95
CA SER A 85 11.36 0.41 13.36
C SER A 85 11.43 1.78 14.06
N PRO A 86 10.43 2.16 14.86
CA PRO A 86 10.49 3.40 15.63
C PRO A 86 11.65 3.38 16.61
N THR A 87 12.21 4.55 16.91
CA THR A 87 13.25 4.72 17.95
C THR A 87 12.66 4.55 19.36
N SER A 88 11.42 4.97 19.53
CA SER A 88 10.62 4.75 20.75
C SER A 88 9.14 4.74 20.41
N GLY A 89 8.32 4.25 21.36
CA GLY A 89 6.90 4.02 21.19
C GLY A 89 6.59 2.60 20.74
N SER A 90 5.33 2.30 20.54
CA SER A 90 4.84 0.95 20.23
C SER A 90 3.81 0.97 19.12
N TYR A 91 3.78 -0.09 18.32
CA TYR A 91 2.88 -0.28 17.22
C TYR A 91 1.99 -1.51 17.48
N PHE A 92 0.68 -1.34 17.49
CA PHE A 92 -0.29 -2.37 17.78
C PHE A 92 -1.25 -2.63 16.63
N ILE A 93 -1.62 -3.88 16.44
CA ILE A 93 -2.81 -4.31 15.71
C ILE A 93 -3.78 -4.88 16.74
N ASP A 94 -4.93 -4.24 16.86
CA ASP A 94 -5.86 -4.48 17.95
C ASP A 94 -5.14 -4.34 19.32
N ASP A 95 -5.07 -5.40 20.11
CA ASP A 95 -4.39 -5.42 21.40
C ASP A 95 -3.01 -6.11 21.35
N ARG A 96 -2.55 -6.50 20.16
CA ARG A 96 -1.26 -7.17 19.95
C ARG A 96 -0.21 -6.21 19.45
N GLU A 97 0.88 -6.10 20.20
CA GLU A 97 2.05 -5.34 19.75
C GLU A 97 2.72 -6.03 18.56
N LEU A 98 3.01 -5.25 17.52
CA LEU A 98 3.79 -5.71 16.38
C LEU A 98 5.26 -5.69 16.70
N THR A 99 5.85 -6.87 16.65
CA THR A 99 7.30 -7.10 16.80
C THR A 99 7.89 -7.44 15.44
N GLN A 100 9.21 -7.44 15.35
CA GLN A 100 9.90 -7.83 14.11
C GLN A 100 9.48 -9.22 13.61
N SER A 101 9.25 -10.17 14.53
CA SER A 101 8.83 -11.54 14.18
C SER A 101 7.40 -11.65 13.66
N THR A 102 6.52 -10.70 13.98
CA THR A 102 5.12 -10.70 13.55
C THR A 102 4.85 -9.79 12.34
N LEU A 103 5.79 -8.90 12.02
CA LEU A 103 5.66 -7.97 10.90
C LEU A 103 5.53 -8.67 9.54
N ALA A 104 6.19 -9.80 9.34
CA ALA A 104 6.10 -10.55 8.07
C ALA A 104 4.67 -11.01 7.80
N SER A 105 4.02 -11.63 8.79
CA SER A 105 2.62 -12.06 8.69
C SER A 105 1.66 -10.87 8.55
N PHE A 106 1.94 -9.75 9.23
CA PHE A 106 1.13 -8.54 9.08
C PHE A 106 1.22 -7.95 7.67
N ARG A 107 2.41 -7.96 7.03
CA ARG A 107 2.59 -7.44 5.67
C ARG A 107 1.73 -8.15 4.64
N THR A 108 1.39 -9.43 4.82
CA THR A 108 0.50 -10.16 3.91
C THR A 108 -0.91 -9.57 3.88
N LYS A 109 -1.30 -8.79 4.90
CA LYS A 109 -2.59 -8.12 4.99
C LYS A 109 -2.60 -6.73 4.35
N ILE A 110 -1.45 -6.25 3.88
CA ILE A 110 -1.30 -4.91 3.31
C ILE A 110 -1.12 -4.97 1.79
N GLY A 111 -1.98 -4.29 1.07
CA GLY A 111 -1.79 -3.97 -0.34
C GLY A 111 -1.19 -2.57 -0.47
N TYR A 112 -0.01 -2.46 -1.07
CA TYR A 112 0.68 -1.20 -1.27
C TYR A 112 0.68 -0.79 -2.75
N VAL A 113 0.12 0.37 -3.04
CA VAL A 113 0.04 0.95 -4.37
C VAL A 113 0.78 2.29 -4.35
N ASN A 114 1.98 2.31 -4.91
CA ASN A 114 2.81 3.51 -5.01
C ASN A 114 2.57 4.27 -6.32
N GLN A 115 3.19 5.43 -6.45
CA GLN A 115 3.14 6.28 -7.64
C GLN A 115 3.60 5.54 -8.91
N HIS A 116 4.65 4.73 -8.82
CA HIS A 116 5.19 3.92 -9.91
C HIS A 116 4.97 2.45 -9.61
N VAL A 117 3.86 1.90 -10.12
CA VAL A 117 3.56 0.48 -9.97
C VAL A 117 4.58 -0.33 -10.77
N PHE A 118 5.34 -1.18 -10.05
CA PHE A 118 6.24 -2.12 -10.70
C PHE A 118 5.45 -3.21 -11.41
N LEU A 119 5.73 -3.41 -12.69
CA LEU A 119 5.11 -4.42 -13.54
C LEU A 119 6.18 -5.29 -14.20
N LEU A 120 5.96 -6.61 -14.16
CA LEU A 120 6.79 -7.57 -14.87
C LEU A 120 6.55 -7.49 -16.38
N ASP A 121 7.58 -7.81 -17.16
CA ASP A 121 7.40 -8.19 -18.56
C ASP A 121 6.71 -9.55 -18.60
N GLY A 122 5.41 -9.53 -18.74
CA GLY A 122 4.53 -10.70 -18.66
C GLY A 122 3.08 -10.31 -18.93
N THR A 123 2.19 -11.24 -18.68
CA THR A 123 0.75 -11.07 -18.91
C THR A 123 0.08 -10.24 -17.82
N ILE A 124 -1.13 -9.74 -18.09
CA ILE A 124 -2.00 -9.11 -17.09
C ILE A 124 -2.26 -10.05 -15.92
N LYS A 125 -2.54 -11.33 -16.23
CA LYS A 125 -2.79 -12.39 -15.25
C LYS A 125 -1.61 -12.54 -14.27
N GLU A 126 -0.39 -12.71 -14.78
CA GLU A 126 0.83 -12.85 -13.99
C GLU A 126 1.12 -11.60 -13.15
N ASN A 127 0.84 -10.43 -13.69
CA ASN A 127 1.03 -9.17 -12.97
C ASN A 127 0.04 -8.97 -11.82
N ILE A 128 -1.18 -9.45 -11.93
CA ILE A 128 -2.18 -9.34 -10.86
C ILE A 128 -2.00 -10.45 -9.82
N ALA A 129 -1.84 -11.71 -10.27
CA ALA A 129 -1.58 -12.86 -9.42
C ALA A 129 -0.08 -13.03 -9.10
N PHE A 130 0.61 -11.92 -8.88
CA PHE A 130 2.06 -11.86 -8.68
C PHE A 130 2.53 -12.81 -7.58
N GLY A 131 3.48 -13.71 -7.95
CA GLY A 131 4.05 -14.69 -7.04
C GLY A 131 3.22 -15.95 -6.85
N ILE A 132 2.18 -16.15 -7.67
CA ILE A 132 1.35 -17.35 -7.68
C ILE A 132 1.64 -18.13 -8.98
N ASP A 133 1.81 -19.43 -8.86
CA ASP A 133 2.03 -20.30 -10.02
C ASP A 133 0.81 -20.27 -10.95
N ASP A 134 1.05 -20.34 -12.26
CA ASP A 134 0.02 -20.17 -13.29
C ASP A 134 -1.15 -21.14 -13.12
N ASN A 135 -0.87 -22.38 -12.69
CA ASN A 135 -1.87 -23.41 -12.44
C ASN A 135 -2.74 -23.15 -11.21
N ASP A 136 -2.26 -22.32 -10.28
CA ASP A 136 -2.95 -22.00 -9.02
C ASP A 136 -3.74 -20.70 -9.10
N ILE A 137 -3.69 -20.01 -10.26
CA ILE A 137 -4.40 -18.74 -10.45
C ILE A 137 -5.91 -18.99 -10.56
N ASN A 138 -6.67 -18.45 -9.62
CA ASN A 138 -8.13 -18.49 -9.68
C ASN A 138 -8.66 -17.45 -10.67
N ILE A 139 -8.98 -17.88 -11.88
CA ILE A 139 -9.44 -17.00 -12.98
C ILE A 139 -10.76 -16.29 -12.65
N LYS A 140 -11.69 -16.95 -11.95
CA LYS A 140 -12.97 -16.31 -11.56
C LYS A 140 -12.75 -15.18 -10.55
N PHE A 141 -11.84 -15.40 -9.63
CA PHE A 141 -11.47 -14.35 -8.67
C PHE A 141 -10.68 -13.22 -9.34
N LEU A 142 -9.78 -13.55 -10.27
CA LEU A 142 -9.06 -12.59 -11.10
C LEU A 142 -10.03 -11.66 -11.86
N GLU A 143 -11.06 -12.23 -12.51
CA GLU A 143 -12.09 -11.43 -13.17
C GLU A 143 -12.84 -10.51 -12.20
N THR A 144 -13.14 -11.00 -11.00
CA THR A 144 -13.80 -10.22 -9.96
C THR A 144 -12.97 -9.00 -9.56
N VAL A 145 -11.68 -9.18 -9.28
CA VAL A 145 -10.81 -8.06 -8.89
C VAL A 145 -10.55 -7.10 -10.06
N LEU A 146 -10.49 -7.58 -11.30
CA LEU A 146 -10.42 -6.74 -12.48
C LEU A 146 -11.65 -5.83 -12.62
N LYS A 147 -12.85 -6.36 -12.33
CA LYS A 147 -14.10 -5.57 -12.31
C LYS A 147 -14.07 -4.53 -11.19
N GLN A 148 -13.62 -4.92 -10.00
CA GLN A 148 -13.49 -4.01 -8.85
C GLN A 148 -12.50 -2.88 -9.14
N ALA A 149 -11.35 -3.18 -9.75
CA ALA A 149 -10.36 -2.21 -10.17
C ALA A 149 -10.76 -1.40 -11.42
N LYS A 150 -11.97 -1.63 -11.99
CA LYS A 150 -12.45 -0.98 -13.24
C LYS A 150 -11.52 -1.19 -14.44
N LEU A 151 -10.87 -2.34 -14.51
CA LEU A 151 -9.95 -2.69 -15.59
C LEU A 151 -10.53 -3.74 -16.55
N TRP A 152 -11.59 -4.46 -16.14
CA TRP A 152 -12.17 -5.57 -16.90
C TRP A 152 -12.56 -5.22 -18.35
N ASN A 153 -13.22 -4.07 -18.55
CA ASN A 153 -13.66 -3.67 -19.89
C ASN A 153 -12.49 -3.47 -20.85
N VAL A 154 -11.37 -2.90 -20.36
CA VAL A 154 -10.16 -2.73 -21.14
C VAL A 154 -9.52 -4.08 -21.46
N VAL A 155 -9.41 -4.94 -20.45
CA VAL A 155 -8.75 -6.25 -20.61
C VAL A 155 -9.50 -7.16 -21.58
N LYS A 156 -10.83 -7.21 -21.52
CA LYS A 156 -11.61 -8.07 -22.42
C LYS A 156 -11.56 -7.63 -23.91
N GLU A 157 -11.22 -6.36 -24.16
CA GLU A 157 -11.06 -5.82 -25.52
C GLU A 157 -9.66 -6.04 -26.09
N MET A 158 -8.70 -6.46 -25.24
CA MET A 158 -7.35 -6.82 -25.69
C MET A 158 -7.35 -8.14 -26.46
N PRO A 159 -6.49 -8.31 -27.48
CA PRO A 159 -6.49 -9.51 -28.35
C PRO A 159 -6.40 -10.84 -27.58
N ASN A 160 -5.59 -10.87 -26.50
CA ASN A 160 -5.38 -12.05 -25.67
C ASN A 160 -6.04 -11.94 -24.28
N GLY A 161 -6.84 -10.90 -24.04
CA GLY A 161 -7.53 -10.68 -22.77
C GLY A 161 -6.58 -10.65 -21.57
N ILE A 162 -6.83 -11.50 -20.55
CA ILE A 162 -5.98 -11.60 -19.36
C ILE A 162 -4.57 -12.17 -19.66
N ASN A 163 -4.39 -12.86 -20.79
CA ASN A 163 -3.10 -13.39 -21.25
C ASN A 163 -2.35 -12.38 -22.15
N GLU A 164 -2.85 -11.14 -22.30
CA GLU A 164 -2.13 -10.11 -23.03
C GLU A 164 -0.84 -9.75 -22.32
N ASN A 165 0.27 -9.82 -23.08
CA ASN A 165 1.58 -9.39 -22.59
C ASN A 165 1.66 -7.87 -22.60
N ILE A 166 1.93 -7.27 -21.45
CA ILE A 166 1.94 -5.82 -21.25
C ILE A 166 3.30 -5.17 -21.51
N GLY A 167 4.34 -5.97 -21.77
CA GLY A 167 5.71 -5.53 -22.00
C GLY A 167 6.43 -5.04 -20.74
N GLU A 168 7.71 -4.76 -20.91
CA GLU A 168 8.55 -4.29 -19.81
C GLU A 168 7.95 -3.04 -19.14
N ASN A 169 7.82 -3.09 -17.80
CA ASN A 169 7.20 -2.02 -17.00
C ASN A 169 5.78 -1.60 -17.46
N GLY A 170 5.09 -2.48 -18.20
CA GLY A 170 3.75 -2.21 -18.69
C GLY A 170 3.69 -1.10 -19.75
N VAL A 171 4.68 -1.05 -20.64
CA VAL A 171 4.81 0.00 -21.67
C VAL A 171 3.57 0.11 -22.58
N LYS A 172 2.83 -0.97 -22.75
CA LYS A 172 1.59 -0.99 -23.57
C LYS A 172 0.38 -0.42 -22.83
N LEU A 173 0.52 -0.04 -21.56
CA LEU A 173 -0.58 0.43 -20.72
C LEU A 173 -0.48 1.93 -20.45
N SER A 174 -1.63 2.59 -20.31
CA SER A 174 -1.68 3.96 -19.79
C SER A 174 -1.27 4.02 -18.32
N GLY A 175 -0.91 5.21 -17.81
CA GLY A 175 -0.60 5.40 -16.38
C GLY A 175 -1.74 4.93 -15.45
N GLY A 176 -2.98 5.26 -15.81
CA GLY A 176 -4.15 4.83 -15.04
C GLY A 176 -4.40 3.32 -15.09
N GLN A 177 -4.12 2.67 -16.23
CA GLN A 177 -4.22 1.21 -16.33
C GLN A 177 -3.17 0.52 -15.47
N ARG A 178 -1.93 1.03 -15.44
CA ARG A 178 -0.88 0.52 -14.55
C ARG A 178 -1.27 0.63 -13.07
N GLN A 179 -1.82 1.77 -12.66
CA GLN A 179 -2.32 1.96 -11.29
C GLN A 179 -3.45 0.98 -10.95
N ARG A 180 -4.38 0.75 -11.87
CA ARG A 180 -5.47 -0.21 -11.67
C ARG A 180 -4.97 -1.66 -11.59
N ILE A 181 -3.88 -2.03 -12.26
CA ILE A 181 -3.24 -3.34 -12.05
C ILE A 181 -2.68 -3.43 -10.62
N GLY A 182 -2.04 -2.38 -10.11
CA GLY A 182 -1.59 -2.33 -8.71
C GLY A 182 -2.73 -2.55 -7.72
N ILE A 183 -3.87 -1.90 -7.96
CA ILE A 183 -5.10 -2.09 -7.15
C ILE A 183 -5.60 -3.54 -7.27
N ALA A 184 -5.73 -4.07 -8.49
CA ALA A 184 -6.20 -5.43 -8.72
C ALA A 184 -5.28 -6.46 -8.06
N ARG A 185 -3.95 -6.26 -8.10
CA ARG A 185 -2.95 -7.09 -7.42
C ARG A 185 -3.19 -7.12 -5.90
N ALA A 186 -3.35 -5.95 -5.29
CA ALA A 186 -3.61 -5.86 -3.86
C ALA A 186 -4.93 -6.54 -3.45
N LEU A 187 -5.96 -6.40 -4.27
CA LEU A 187 -7.25 -7.08 -4.05
C LEU A 187 -7.15 -8.58 -4.25
N TYR A 188 -6.36 -9.04 -5.25
CA TYR A 188 -6.16 -10.47 -5.49
C TYR A 188 -5.42 -11.15 -4.33
N GLN A 189 -4.49 -10.42 -3.70
CA GLN A 189 -3.81 -10.86 -2.47
C GLN A 189 -4.70 -10.78 -1.22
N GLN A 190 -5.98 -10.41 -1.35
CA GLN A 190 -6.95 -10.29 -0.26
C GLN A 190 -6.46 -9.36 0.87
N ALA A 191 -5.81 -8.25 0.50
CA ALA A 191 -5.37 -7.25 1.46
C ALA A 191 -6.55 -6.71 2.29
N GLU A 192 -6.33 -6.55 3.60
CA GLU A 192 -7.31 -5.95 4.52
C GLU A 192 -7.06 -4.44 4.71
N ILE A 193 -5.84 -4.00 4.39
CA ILE A 193 -5.42 -2.61 4.42
C ILE A 193 -4.85 -2.26 3.05
N LEU A 194 -5.40 -1.25 2.37
CA LEU A 194 -4.85 -0.69 1.15
C LEU A 194 -4.16 0.64 1.45
N ILE A 195 -2.92 0.77 0.99
CA ILE A 195 -2.15 2.00 1.13
C ILE A 195 -1.87 2.56 -0.27
N PHE A 196 -2.30 3.80 -0.50
CA PHE A 196 -2.02 4.56 -1.70
C PHE A 196 -1.00 5.65 -1.38
N ASP A 197 0.21 5.51 -1.93
CA ASP A 197 1.29 6.49 -1.72
C ASP A 197 1.47 7.31 -3.00
N GLU A 198 0.87 8.51 -2.99
CA GLU A 198 0.87 9.44 -4.12
C GLU A 198 0.43 8.80 -5.46
N ALA A 199 -0.36 7.72 -5.39
CA ALA A 199 -0.71 6.87 -6.51
C ALA A 199 -1.41 7.61 -7.68
N THR A 200 -1.92 8.80 -7.45
CA THR A 200 -2.60 9.60 -8.49
C THR A 200 -1.84 10.86 -8.91
N SER A 201 -0.68 11.15 -8.31
CA SER A 201 0.03 12.41 -8.49
C SER A 201 0.52 12.65 -9.93
N ALA A 202 0.87 11.58 -10.65
CA ALA A 202 1.35 11.63 -12.04
C ALA A 202 0.23 11.48 -13.08
N LEU A 203 -1.04 11.44 -12.67
CA LEU A 203 -2.17 11.24 -13.55
C LEU A 203 -2.85 12.56 -13.92
N ASP A 204 -3.48 12.57 -15.08
CA ASP A 204 -4.39 13.64 -15.47
C ASP A 204 -5.66 13.63 -14.59
N ASN A 205 -6.36 14.77 -14.57
CA ASN A 205 -7.52 14.97 -13.68
C ASN A 205 -8.68 13.99 -13.96
N ILE A 206 -8.83 13.50 -15.18
CA ILE A 206 -9.91 12.55 -15.55
C ILE A 206 -9.58 11.19 -14.96
N THR A 207 -8.38 10.69 -15.25
CA THR A 207 -7.88 9.41 -14.74
C THR A 207 -7.80 9.39 -13.21
N GLU A 208 -7.37 10.50 -12.58
CA GLU A 208 -7.38 10.65 -11.12
C GLU A 208 -8.79 10.45 -10.54
N ARG A 209 -9.80 11.13 -11.12
CA ARG A 209 -11.20 10.99 -10.68
C ARG A 209 -11.73 9.56 -10.84
N GLU A 210 -11.37 8.89 -11.92
CA GLU A 210 -11.78 7.50 -12.15
C GLU A 210 -11.16 6.55 -11.13
N ILE A 211 -9.88 6.70 -10.80
CA ILE A 211 -9.21 5.89 -9.76
C ILE A 211 -9.81 6.20 -8.40
N THR A 212 -10.00 7.46 -8.06
CA THR A 212 -10.61 7.88 -6.81
C THR A 212 -12.03 7.31 -6.66
N ASN A 213 -12.81 7.29 -7.76
CA ASN A 213 -14.13 6.62 -7.78
C ASN A 213 -14.02 5.09 -7.64
N SER A 214 -12.99 4.47 -8.19
CA SER A 214 -12.72 3.04 -7.99
C SER A 214 -12.44 2.76 -6.52
N ILE A 215 -11.58 3.53 -5.88
CA ILE A 215 -11.30 3.45 -4.44
C ILE A 215 -12.57 3.64 -3.61
N LYS A 216 -13.42 4.63 -3.96
CA LYS A 216 -14.72 4.85 -3.30
C LYS A 216 -15.61 3.61 -3.37
N ASN A 217 -15.63 2.90 -4.50
CA ASN A 217 -16.47 1.71 -4.66
C ASN A 217 -15.95 0.49 -3.89
N LEU A 218 -14.64 0.43 -3.60
CA LEU A 218 -14.04 -0.62 -2.76
C LEU A 218 -14.50 -0.54 -1.30
N THR A 219 -15.01 0.59 -0.85
CA THR A 219 -15.40 0.84 0.55
C THR A 219 -16.63 0.04 1.03
N LYS A 220 -17.31 -0.67 0.12
CA LYS A 220 -18.38 -1.61 0.50
C LYS A 220 -17.87 -2.91 1.11
N SER A 221 -16.54 -3.14 1.13
CA SER A 221 -15.90 -4.42 1.49
C SER A 221 -15.23 -4.43 2.87
N ASN A 222 -15.52 -3.50 3.77
CA ASN A 222 -14.86 -3.40 5.10
C ASN A 222 -13.33 -3.24 5.03
N LEU A 223 -12.82 -2.73 3.89
CA LEU A 223 -11.43 -2.53 3.59
C LEU A 223 -10.93 -1.22 4.22
N THR A 224 -9.85 -1.27 4.98
CA THR A 224 -9.20 -0.07 5.51
C THR A 224 -8.33 0.56 4.44
N ILE A 225 -8.43 1.87 4.27
CA ILE A 225 -7.71 2.57 3.20
C ILE A 225 -6.91 3.73 3.80
N ILE A 226 -5.62 3.81 3.46
CA ILE A 226 -4.74 4.92 3.81
C ILE A 226 -4.29 5.59 2.52
N ILE A 227 -4.57 6.88 2.37
CA ILE A 227 -4.21 7.65 1.18
C ILE A 227 -3.22 8.74 1.59
N ILE A 228 -2.01 8.68 1.03
CA ILE A 228 -1.04 9.76 1.10
C ILE A 228 -1.13 10.56 -0.19
N ALA A 229 -1.49 11.82 -0.09
CA ALA A 229 -1.60 12.68 -1.26
C ALA A 229 -1.30 14.15 -0.92
N HIS A 230 -0.82 14.88 -1.94
CA HIS A 230 -0.67 16.33 -1.91
C HIS A 230 -1.94 17.04 -2.40
N ARG A 231 -2.70 16.40 -3.29
CA ARG A 231 -3.92 16.96 -3.88
C ARG A 231 -5.13 16.70 -2.98
N GLU A 232 -5.90 17.73 -2.68
CA GLU A 232 -7.13 17.60 -1.89
C GLU A 232 -8.21 16.77 -2.60
N THR A 233 -8.21 16.76 -3.94
CA THR A 233 -9.10 15.95 -4.76
C THR A 233 -9.00 14.45 -4.45
N SER A 234 -7.78 13.95 -4.22
CA SER A 234 -7.51 12.55 -3.88
C SER A 234 -7.99 12.19 -2.46
N LEU A 235 -8.08 13.18 -1.57
CA LEU A 235 -8.49 12.99 -0.17
C LEU A 235 -10.00 13.20 0.06
N LYS A 236 -10.75 13.63 -0.96
CA LYS A 236 -12.16 14.01 -0.86
C LYS A 236 -13.08 12.94 -0.26
N TYR A 237 -12.72 11.67 -0.40
CA TYR A 237 -13.52 10.55 0.07
C TYR A 237 -12.95 9.88 1.33
N CYS A 238 -11.96 10.51 1.97
CA CYS A 238 -11.46 10.06 3.26
C CYS A 238 -12.47 10.44 4.36
N ASP A 239 -12.65 9.54 5.31
CA ASP A 239 -13.52 9.78 6.48
C ASP A 239 -12.85 10.79 7.43
N ARG A 240 -11.50 10.79 7.45
CA ARG A 240 -10.66 11.68 8.25
C ARG A 240 -9.36 12.01 7.51
N ILE A 241 -8.88 13.24 7.71
CA ILE A 241 -7.60 13.70 7.14
C ILE A 241 -6.70 14.16 8.28
N ILE A 242 -5.45 13.71 8.27
CA ILE A 242 -4.38 14.19 9.16
C ILE A 242 -3.46 15.07 8.35
N ASP A 243 -3.20 16.27 8.87
CA ASP A 243 -2.25 17.22 8.31
C ASP A 243 -0.98 17.25 9.14
N LEU A 244 0.11 16.71 8.61
CA LEU A 244 1.42 16.63 9.26
C LEU A 244 2.21 17.97 9.17
N SER A 245 1.72 18.97 8.45
CA SER A 245 2.34 20.30 8.43
C SER A 245 2.00 21.12 9.68
N LYS A 246 0.94 20.72 10.38
CA LYS A 246 0.49 21.36 11.62
C LYS A 246 1.07 20.59 12.80
N LYS A 247 2.34 20.86 13.13
CA LYS A 247 2.98 20.42 14.38
C LYS A 247 2.78 21.45 15.47
#